data_f6b10d9f7cc5ecde377953b0b1d2e962
#
_entry.id   f6b10d9f7cc5ecde377953b0b1d2e962
#
_cell.length_a   1.000
_cell.length_b   1.000
_cell.length_c   1.000
_cell.angle_alpha   90.00
_cell.angle_beta   90.00
_cell.angle_gamma   90.00
#
_symmetry.space_group_name_H-M   'P 1'
#
loop_
_entity.id
_entity.type
_entity.pdbx_description
1 polymer ?
#
loop_
_entity_poly.entity_id
_entity_poly.type
_entity_poly.pdbx_seq_one_letter_code
_entity_poly.pdbx_strand_id
1 'polypeptide(L)'
;MARPRFFRIALILFALSACSVVSIDLTPRVRPLEESTVGGSGSAKVLLIDLGGVLAEEPILTFESRPQVPLIARVREELEKAEGDDQVRAVVLRINSPGGTVTASDILYHEITRFKERRKAPVVASILDVGASGGYYVALAADRIFAHPTTVTGSIGVLMLTVNASGLLEKIGVSASYVTSGAFKDMGSPFRALRPEERALFQDLIDGFYGRFVGIVARSRKLDEARVRSIADGRIYPAPEALSLGLIDQIGYLEDAIAAAREAAGLKEARVITYHRPRQYRATIYSSADVPPAATTLPDLARMVVAGPRFLYLWWP
;
A
#
# COMPACT_ATOMS: atom_id res chain seq x y z
N MET A 1 -1.85 -14.76 -77.39
CA MET A 1 -2.05 -13.62 -76.45
C MET A 1 -2.57 -14.12 -75.10
N ALA A 2 -1.68 -14.44 -74.10
CA ALA A 2 -2.06 -14.93 -72.82
C ALA A 2 -1.05 -14.41 -71.78
N ARG A 3 -1.13 -13.11 -71.41
CA ARG A 3 -0.19 -12.52 -70.47
C ARG A 3 -0.75 -11.44 -69.50
N PRO A 4 -1.96 -11.48 -68.95
CA PRO A 4 -2.22 -10.61 -67.79
C PRO A 4 -2.55 -11.32 -66.47
N ARG A 5 -2.75 -12.64 -66.46
CA ARG A 5 -3.16 -13.32 -65.21
C ARG A 5 -2.01 -13.61 -64.25
N PHE A 6 -0.81 -13.90 -64.73
CA PHE A 6 0.36 -14.15 -63.88
C PHE A 6 0.85 -12.91 -63.14
N PHE A 7 0.76 -11.74 -63.77
CA PHE A 7 1.18 -10.47 -63.16
C PHE A 7 0.26 -10.02 -62.02
N ARG A 8 -1.03 -10.34 -62.09
CA ARG A 8 -1.99 -10.03 -61.02
C ARG A 8 -1.84 -10.95 -59.82
N ILE A 9 -1.49 -12.20 -60.02
CA ILE A 9 -1.24 -13.16 -58.94
C ILE A 9 0.08 -12.83 -58.20
N ALA A 10 1.12 -12.43 -58.93
CA ALA A 10 2.38 -11.99 -58.33
C ALA A 10 2.23 -10.70 -57.50
N LEU A 11 1.37 -9.78 -57.93
CA LEU A 11 1.10 -8.53 -57.21
C LEU A 11 0.29 -8.77 -55.92
N ILE A 12 -0.62 -9.76 -55.91
CA ILE A 12 -1.39 -10.16 -54.73
C ILE A 12 -0.51 -10.90 -53.74
N LEU A 13 0.41 -11.76 -54.19
CA LEU A 13 1.38 -12.44 -53.35
C LEU A 13 2.42 -11.47 -52.73
N PHE A 14 2.79 -10.39 -53.46
CA PHE A 14 3.70 -9.39 -52.90
C PHE A 14 2.98 -8.44 -51.91
N ALA A 15 1.68 -8.19 -52.07
CA ALA A 15 0.89 -7.43 -51.10
C ALA A 15 0.63 -8.23 -49.80
N LEU A 16 0.60 -9.56 -49.85
CA LEU A 16 0.47 -10.42 -48.67
C LEU A 16 1.79 -10.58 -47.88
N SER A 17 2.94 -10.38 -48.51
CA SER A 17 4.24 -10.43 -47.82
C SER A 17 4.61 -9.10 -47.14
N ALA A 18 3.86 -8.01 -47.39
CA ALA A 18 4.01 -6.74 -46.70
C ALA A 18 3.19 -6.62 -45.40
N CYS A 19 2.46 -7.66 -45.01
CA CYS A 19 1.91 -7.74 -43.68
C CYS A 19 3.06 -7.96 -42.68
N SER A 20 3.58 -6.86 -42.11
CA SER A 20 4.32 -6.94 -40.89
C SER A 20 3.46 -7.71 -39.90
N VAL A 21 3.93 -8.88 -39.44
CA VAL A 21 3.26 -9.67 -38.43
C VAL A 21 3.28 -8.79 -37.16
N VAL A 22 2.21 -8.04 -36.94
CA VAL A 22 1.96 -7.42 -35.66
C VAL A 22 1.63 -8.57 -34.71
N SER A 23 2.65 -9.09 -34.05
CA SER A 23 2.44 -10.00 -32.95
C SER A 23 1.79 -9.22 -31.81
N ILE A 24 0.47 -9.29 -31.73
CA ILE A 24 -0.24 -8.82 -30.55
C ILE A 24 0.02 -9.88 -29.45
N ASP A 25 1.00 -9.59 -28.61
CA ASP A 25 1.25 -10.37 -27.42
C ASP A 25 0.09 -10.11 -26.44
N LEU A 26 -0.88 -11.01 -26.43
CA LEU A 26 -2.06 -10.93 -25.56
C LEU A 26 -1.75 -11.39 -24.12
N THR A 27 -0.52 -11.88 -23.88
CA THR A 27 -0.12 -12.21 -22.51
C THR A 27 0.19 -10.92 -21.74
N PRO A 28 -0.47 -10.68 -20.61
CA PRO A 28 -0.20 -9.51 -19.78
C PRO A 28 1.21 -9.65 -19.18
N ARG A 29 2.21 -9.06 -19.84
CA ARG A 29 3.58 -8.99 -19.31
C ARG A 29 3.68 -7.80 -18.38
N VAL A 30 4.10 -8.06 -17.14
CA VAL A 30 4.53 -7.01 -16.24
C VAL A 30 5.79 -6.36 -16.83
N ARG A 31 5.71 -5.09 -17.23
CA ARG A 31 6.85 -4.37 -17.83
C ARG A 31 7.80 -3.88 -16.73
N PRO A 32 9.10 -3.78 -17.01
CA PRO A 32 10.06 -3.20 -16.08
C PRO A 32 9.69 -1.77 -15.65
N LEU A 33 10.16 -1.37 -14.47
CA LEU A 33 10.00 0.00 -13.97
C LEU A 33 10.84 0.98 -14.80
N GLU A 34 10.21 2.05 -15.27
CA GLU A 34 10.83 3.22 -15.88
C GLU A 34 11.01 4.33 -14.83
N GLU A 35 11.98 5.21 -15.03
CA GLU A 35 12.21 6.38 -14.19
C GLU A 35 11.66 7.62 -14.88
N SER A 36 10.93 8.45 -14.12
CA SER A 36 10.54 9.80 -14.55
C SER A 36 10.96 10.83 -13.54
N THR A 37 11.48 11.95 -14.01
CA THR A 37 11.71 13.14 -13.20
C THR A 37 10.41 13.93 -13.11
N VAL A 38 9.92 14.15 -11.89
CA VAL A 38 8.68 14.87 -11.60
C VAL A 38 8.91 16.24 -10.97
N GLY A 39 10.16 16.60 -10.73
CA GLY A 39 10.55 17.91 -10.19
C GLY A 39 12.04 18.02 -9.93
N GLY A 40 12.50 19.22 -9.55
CA GLY A 40 13.88 19.50 -9.18
C GLY A 40 14.89 19.47 -10.32
N SER A 41 16.17 19.60 -9.99
CA SER A 41 17.31 19.62 -10.93
C SER A 41 18.57 19.00 -10.30
N GLY A 42 19.60 18.77 -11.11
CA GLY A 42 20.86 18.21 -10.66
C GLY A 42 21.05 16.73 -10.95
N SER A 43 22.17 16.15 -10.50
CA SER A 43 22.51 14.73 -10.72
C SER A 43 22.01 13.82 -9.61
N ALA A 44 21.98 14.30 -8.36
CA ALA A 44 21.43 13.54 -7.24
C ALA A 44 19.92 13.37 -7.36
N LYS A 45 19.41 12.29 -6.78
CA LYS A 45 18.00 11.91 -6.87
C LYS A 45 17.36 11.77 -5.48
N VAL A 46 16.15 12.27 -5.35
CA VAL A 46 15.20 11.95 -4.26
C VAL A 46 14.11 11.09 -4.85
N LEU A 47 14.02 9.85 -4.41
CA LEU A 47 12.97 8.92 -4.87
C LEU A 47 11.67 9.17 -4.14
N LEU A 48 10.58 9.38 -4.87
CA LEU A 48 9.21 9.48 -4.36
C LEU A 48 8.52 8.13 -4.54
N ILE A 49 8.11 7.50 -3.44
CA ILE A 49 7.37 6.23 -3.42
C ILE A 49 5.95 6.47 -2.95
N ASP A 50 4.97 5.96 -3.71
CA ASP A 50 3.56 6.06 -3.40
C ASP A 50 3.08 4.91 -2.50
N LEU A 51 2.44 5.26 -1.39
CA LEU A 51 1.79 4.31 -0.47
C LEU A 51 0.33 4.73 -0.30
N GLY A 52 -0.51 4.33 -1.24
CA GLY A 52 -1.92 4.73 -1.28
C GLY A 52 -2.89 3.56 -1.19
N GLY A 53 -4.14 3.87 -0.80
CA GLY A 53 -5.21 2.88 -0.68
C GLY A 53 -5.02 1.90 0.47
N VAL A 54 -5.76 0.79 0.44
CA VAL A 54 -5.70 -0.25 1.47
C VAL A 54 -4.41 -1.07 1.31
N LEU A 55 -3.66 -1.22 2.40
CA LEU A 55 -2.42 -2.00 2.42
C LEU A 55 -2.76 -3.50 2.51
N ALA A 56 -2.53 -4.23 1.42
CA ALA A 56 -2.82 -5.66 1.33
C ALA A 56 -1.72 -6.40 0.56
N GLU A 57 -1.57 -7.70 0.85
CA GLU A 57 -0.61 -8.59 0.19
C GLU A 57 -1.00 -8.84 -1.26
N GLU A 58 -2.30 -8.95 -1.52
CA GLU A 58 -2.85 -9.18 -2.86
C GLU A 58 -3.59 -7.94 -3.36
N PRO A 59 -3.63 -7.73 -4.68
CA PRO A 59 -4.43 -6.66 -5.24
C PRO A 59 -5.90 -6.83 -4.83
N ILE A 60 -6.53 -5.80 -4.34
CA ILE A 60 -7.99 -5.76 -4.25
C ILE A 60 -8.49 -5.76 -5.70
N LEU A 61 -9.08 -6.89 -6.12
CA LEU A 61 -9.53 -7.06 -7.50
C LEU A 61 -10.56 -5.99 -7.84
N THR A 62 -10.19 -5.08 -8.70
CA THR A 62 -11.16 -4.20 -9.38
C THR A 62 -11.71 -4.92 -10.61
N PHE A 63 -12.90 -4.52 -11.07
CA PHE A 63 -13.53 -5.06 -12.29
C PHE A 63 -12.71 -4.81 -13.57
N GLU A 64 -11.66 -4.00 -13.50
CA GLU A 64 -10.76 -3.75 -14.60
C GLU A 64 -9.76 -4.90 -14.73
N SER A 65 -9.82 -5.58 -15.87
CA SER A 65 -9.06 -6.79 -16.23
C SER A 65 -7.54 -6.57 -16.40
N ARG A 66 -6.94 -5.58 -15.76
CA ARG A 66 -5.48 -5.35 -15.83
C ARG A 66 -4.79 -6.02 -14.65
N PRO A 67 -3.78 -6.87 -14.88
CA PRO A 67 -2.96 -7.42 -13.81
C PRO A 67 -2.27 -6.26 -13.08
N GLN A 68 -2.69 -6.01 -11.86
CA GLN A 68 -2.02 -5.05 -10.98
C GLN A 68 -0.93 -5.77 -10.18
N VAL A 69 0.25 -5.15 -10.11
CA VAL A 69 1.31 -5.65 -9.23
C VAL A 69 0.90 -5.34 -7.79
N PRO A 70 0.92 -6.32 -6.88
CA PRO A 70 0.64 -6.09 -5.48
C PRO A 70 1.50 -4.96 -4.91
N LEU A 71 0.92 -4.15 -4.00
CA LEU A 71 1.61 -2.98 -3.42
C LEU A 71 2.97 -3.34 -2.82
N ILE A 72 3.04 -4.43 -2.06
CA ILE A 72 4.29 -4.89 -1.42
C ILE A 72 5.35 -5.22 -2.47
N ALA A 73 4.96 -5.97 -3.52
CA ALA A 73 5.89 -6.34 -4.59
C ALA A 73 6.39 -5.10 -5.35
N ARG A 74 5.51 -4.12 -5.60
CA ARG A 74 5.87 -2.85 -6.26
C ARG A 74 6.85 -2.04 -5.42
N VAL A 75 6.56 -1.83 -4.14
CA VAL A 75 7.43 -1.05 -3.24
C VAL A 75 8.80 -1.72 -3.10
N ARG A 76 8.83 -3.04 -2.96
CA ARG A 76 10.08 -3.80 -2.91
C ARG A 76 10.90 -3.63 -4.18
N GLU A 77 10.28 -3.76 -5.35
CA GLU A 77 10.95 -3.58 -6.65
C GLU A 77 11.49 -2.14 -6.82
N GLU A 78 10.74 -1.12 -6.37
CA GLU A 78 11.17 0.28 -6.36
C GLU A 78 12.38 0.49 -5.43
N LEU A 79 12.37 -0.11 -4.24
CA LEU A 79 13.49 -0.03 -3.29
C LEU A 79 14.72 -0.80 -3.79
N GLU A 80 14.57 -1.99 -4.36
CA GLU A 80 15.67 -2.77 -4.95
C GLU A 80 16.31 -2.00 -6.12
N LYS A 81 15.52 -1.36 -6.98
CA LYS A 81 16.02 -0.51 -8.05
C LYS A 81 16.79 0.70 -7.51
N ALA A 82 16.29 1.31 -6.43
CA ALA A 82 16.96 2.42 -5.75
C ALA A 82 18.25 1.98 -5.02
N GLU A 83 18.30 0.76 -4.50
CA GLU A 83 19.53 0.19 -3.92
C GLU A 83 20.66 0.08 -4.94
N GLY A 84 20.35 -0.19 -6.21
CA GLY A 84 21.28 -0.28 -7.32
C GLY A 84 21.70 1.06 -7.95
N ASP A 85 21.12 2.19 -7.52
CA ASP A 85 21.40 3.52 -8.07
C ASP A 85 22.03 4.43 -7.03
N ASP A 86 23.33 4.68 -7.15
CA ASP A 86 24.10 5.54 -6.23
C ASP A 86 23.69 7.02 -6.29
N GLN A 87 22.97 7.43 -7.32
CA GLN A 87 22.42 8.78 -7.41
C GLN A 87 21.19 8.96 -6.50
N VAL A 88 20.48 7.89 -6.11
CA VAL A 88 19.38 7.96 -5.15
C VAL A 88 19.96 8.16 -3.75
N ARG A 89 19.78 9.36 -3.22
CA ARG A 89 20.41 9.82 -1.96
C ARG A 89 19.40 10.00 -0.83
N ALA A 90 18.12 10.04 -1.13
CA ALA A 90 17.03 10.10 -0.16
C ALA A 90 15.73 9.49 -0.73
N VAL A 91 14.83 9.13 0.15
CA VAL A 91 13.48 8.63 -0.21
C VAL A 91 12.42 9.47 0.48
N VAL A 92 11.36 9.79 -0.25
CA VAL A 92 10.13 10.35 0.31
C VAL A 92 9.00 9.35 0.12
N LEU A 93 8.35 8.97 1.21
CA LEU A 93 7.16 8.15 1.20
C LEU A 93 5.93 9.06 1.14
N ARG A 94 5.22 9.06 0.02
CA ARG A 94 3.96 9.79 -0.13
C ARG A 94 2.82 8.88 0.29
N ILE A 95 2.24 9.14 1.46
CA ILE A 95 1.26 8.27 2.11
C ILE A 95 -0.13 8.85 2.00
N ASN A 96 -1.07 8.06 1.47
CA ASN A 96 -2.51 8.34 1.50
C ASN A 96 -3.27 7.02 1.68
N SER A 97 -3.30 6.52 2.93
CA SER A 97 -3.77 5.17 3.25
C SER A 97 -4.51 5.13 4.60
N PRO A 98 -5.69 4.50 4.65
CA PRO A 98 -6.40 4.23 5.90
C PRO A 98 -5.81 3.04 6.67
N GLY A 99 -4.75 2.41 6.15
CA GLY A 99 -4.18 1.17 6.66
C GLY A 99 -4.56 -0.06 5.84
N GLY A 100 -4.55 -1.23 6.47
CA GLY A 100 -4.85 -2.50 5.80
C GLY A 100 -4.60 -3.70 6.68
N THR A 101 -4.09 -4.81 6.12
CA THR A 101 -3.77 -5.98 6.93
C THR A 101 -2.55 -5.70 7.82
N VAL A 102 -2.54 -6.34 8.99
CA VAL A 102 -1.38 -6.28 9.91
C VAL A 102 -0.11 -6.69 9.19
N THR A 103 -0.17 -7.80 8.46
CA THR A 103 0.98 -8.38 7.76
C THR A 103 1.52 -7.45 6.66
N ALA A 104 0.65 -6.90 5.80
CA ALA A 104 1.10 -5.99 4.75
C ALA A 104 1.76 -4.73 5.30
N SER A 105 1.18 -4.17 6.37
CA SER A 105 1.74 -2.99 7.04
C SER A 105 3.12 -3.28 7.64
N ASP A 106 3.27 -4.44 8.28
CA ASP A 106 4.54 -4.85 8.90
C ASP A 106 5.63 -5.17 7.85
N ILE A 107 5.27 -5.83 6.74
CA ILE A 107 6.20 -6.09 5.64
C ILE A 107 6.70 -4.77 5.03
N LEU A 108 5.81 -3.83 4.74
CA LEU A 108 6.20 -2.53 4.18
C LEU A 108 7.11 -1.75 5.14
N TYR A 109 6.78 -1.70 6.42
CA TYR A 109 7.65 -1.11 7.45
C TYR A 109 9.04 -1.76 7.48
N HIS A 110 9.09 -3.09 7.43
CA HIS A 110 10.35 -3.85 7.42
C HIS A 110 11.19 -3.56 6.17
N GLU A 111 10.60 -3.59 4.96
CA GLU A 111 11.31 -3.35 3.71
C GLU A 111 11.92 -1.93 3.64
N ILE A 112 11.16 -0.93 4.08
CA ILE A 112 11.63 0.46 4.13
C ILE A 112 12.75 0.62 5.17
N THR A 113 12.59 0.04 6.36
CA THR A 113 13.62 0.08 7.41
C THR A 113 14.91 -0.60 6.94
N ARG A 114 14.79 -1.77 6.30
CA ARG A 114 15.94 -2.51 5.72
C ARG A 114 16.68 -1.69 4.66
N PHE A 115 15.94 -1.05 3.75
CA PHE A 115 16.53 -0.15 2.75
C PHE A 115 17.30 0.98 3.42
N LYS A 116 16.68 1.66 4.38
CA LYS A 116 17.30 2.76 5.14
C LYS A 116 18.61 2.33 5.80
N GLU A 117 18.61 1.15 6.44
CA GLU A 117 19.81 0.62 7.12
C GLU A 117 20.93 0.26 6.14
N ARG A 118 20.61 -0.32 4.99
CA ARG A 118 21.60 -0.72 3.97
C ARG A 118 22.21 0.48 3.24
N ARG A 119 21.36 1.41 2.81
CA ARG A 119 21.79 2.56 2.00
C ARG A 119 22.28 3.74 2.82
N LYS A 120 21.99 3.78 4.12
CA LYS A 120 22.21 4.95 4.98
C LYS A 120 21.60 6.22 4.39
N ALA A 121 20.53 6.08 3.62
CA ALA A 121 19.82 7.16 2.97
C ALA A 121 18.66 7.62 3.86
N PRO A 122 18.48 8.93 4.07
CA PRO A 122 17.36 9.44 4.83
C PRO A 122 16.03 9.11 4.15
N VAL A 123 15.04 8.74 4.96
CA VAL A 123 13.66 8.48 4.55
C VAL A 123 12.75 9.47 5.25
N VAL A 124 11.94 10.20 4.51
CA VAL A 124 10.95 11.15 5.02
C VAL A 124 9.56 10.68 4.60
N ALA A 125 8.61 10.64 5.53
CA ALA A 125 7.22 10.37 5.21
C ALA A 125 6.45 11.70 5.06
N SER A 126 5.59 11.77 4.05
CA SER A 126 4.63 12.84 3.84
C SER A 126 3.23 12.25 3.77
N ILE A 127 2.44 12.48 4.79
CA ILE A 127 1.05 12.05 4.86
C ILE A 127 0.19 13.14 4.21
N LEU A 128 -0.60 12.74 3.19
CA LEU A 128 -1.49 13.65 2.47
C LEU A 128 -2.83 13.78 3.20
N ASP A 129 -3.88 13.15 2.69
CA ASP A 129 -5.21 13.21 3.26
C ASP A 129 -5.32 12.30 4.50
N VAL A 130 -4.98 11.03 4.34
CA VAL A 130 -5.06 10.02 5.40
C VAL A 130 -3.74 9.26 5.52
N GLY A 131 -3.26 9.13 6.76
CA GLY A 131 -2.18 8.20 7.12
C GLY A 131 -2.52 7.58 8.46
N ALA A 132 -3.54 6.71 8.47
CA ALA A 132 -4.10 6.15 9.70
C ALA A 132 -3.78 4.67 9.83
N SER A 133 -3.74 4.17 11.06
CA SER A 133 -3.57 2.76 11.39
C SER A 133 -2.35 2.14 10.68
N GLY A 134 -2.51 1.17 9.76
CA GLY A 134 -1.41 0.63 8.96
C GLY A 134 -0.64 1.67 8.16
N GLY A 135 -1.31 2.73 7.67
CA GLY A 135 -0.67 3.86 6.99
C GLY A 135 0.29 4.62 7.91
N TYR A 136 -0.12 4.88 9.14
CA TYR A 136 0.74 5.47 10.17
C TYR A 136 1.87 4.49 10.59
N TYR A 137 1.55 3.19 10.73
CA TYR A 137 2.54 2.16 11.02
C TYR A 137 3.70 2.17 10.02
N VAL A 138 3.40 2.28 8.72
CA VAL A 138 4.43 2.36 7.68
C VAL A 138 5.20 3.68 7.74
N ALA A 139 4.52 4.80 8.05
CA ALA A 139 5.18 6.10 8.22
C ALA A 139 6.25 6.09 9.32
N LEU A 140 6.10 5.25 10.36
CA LEU A 140 7.06 5.09 11.45
C LEU A 140 8.43 4.51 11.01
N ALA A 141 8.55 3.97 9.79
CA ALA A 141 9.85 3.56 9.23
C ALA A 141 10.71 4.76 8.81
N ALA A 142 10.10 5.94 8.62
CA ALA A 142 10.80 7.17 8.24
C ALA A 142 11.58 7.81 9.40
N ASP A 143 12.56 8.64 9.06
CA ASP A 143 13.33 9.44 10.04
C ASP A 143 12.55 10.67 10.49
N ARG A 144 11.69 11.21 9.61
CA ARG A 144 10.78 12.34 9.89
C ARG A 144 9.45 12.10 9.23
N ILE A 145 8.37 12.53 9.89
CA ILE A 145 7.00 12.40 9.42
C ILE A 145 6.39 13.79 9.29
N PHE A 146 6.05 14.16 8.07
CA PHE A 146 5.28 15.35 7.73
C PHE A 146 3.82 14.98 7.55
N ALA A 147 2.92 15.85 7.93
CA ALA A 147 1.50 15.73 7.66
C ALA A 147 0.97 17.01 7.00
N HIS A 148 0.18 16.89 5.96
CA HIS A 148 -0.53 18.02 5.36
C HIS A 148 -1.44 18.68 6.43
N PRO A 149 -1.69 20.00 6.39
CA PRO A 149 -2.52 20.69 7.40
C PRO A 149 -3.90 20.08 7.65
N THR A 150 -4.47 19.39 6.65
CA THR A 150 -5.79 18.73 6.73
C THR A 150 -5.72 17.23 6.96
N THR A 151 -4.52 16.67 7.18
CA THR A 151 -4.31 15.23 7.39
C THR A 151 -5.09 14.71 8.60
N VAL A 152 -5.61 13.51 8.43
CA VAL A 152 -6.07 12.63 9.50
C VAL A 152 -5.08 11.47 9.68
N THR A 153 -4.60 11.26 10.92
CA THR A 153 -3.62 10.21 11.27
C THR A 153 -3.97 9.51 12.58
N GLY A 154 -3.07 8.70 13.11
CA GLY A 154 -3.33 7.92 14.34
C GLY A 154 -4.06 6.62 14.05
N SER A 155 -5.22 6.38 14.65
CA SER A 155 -5.92 5.08 14.63
C SER A 155 -4.98 3.92 15.02
N ILE A 156 -4.19 4.14 16.09
CA ILE A 156 -3.24 3.16 16.60
C ILE A 156 -4.02 2.09 17.33
N GLY A 157 -4.23 0.96 16.66
CA GLY A 157 -5.06 -0.11 17.17
C GLY A 157 -5.17 -1.27 16.18
N VAL A 158 -5.84 -2.32 16.60
CA VAL A 158 -6.10 -3.54 15.81
C VAL A 158 -7.58 -3.86 15.90
N LEU A 159 -8.16 -4.23 14.79
CA LEU A 159 -9.51 -4.79 14.76
C LEU A 159 -9.53 -6.12 14.02
N MET A 160 -10.50 -6.95 14.36
CA MET A 160 -10.87 -8.13 13.59
C MET A 160 -12.35 -8.03 13.24
N LEU A 161 -12.65 -8.06 11.95
CA LEU A 161 -14.03 -8.11 11.48
C LEU A 161 -14.48 -9.56 11.37
N THR A 162 -15.59 -9.90 12.02
CA THR A 162 -16.31 -11.17 11.82
C THR A 162 -17.74 -10.88 11.43
N VAL A 163 -18.27 -11.67 10.54
CA VAL A 163 -19.68 -11.61 10.13
C VAL A 163 -20.38 -12.90 10.55
N ASN A 164 -21.58 -12.77 11.09
CA ASN A 164 -22.44 -13.91 11.39
C ASN A 164 -23.67 -13.87 10.47
N ALA A 165 -23.75 -14.82 9.56
CA ALA A 165 -24.83 -14.95 8.59
C ALA A 165 -25.84 -16.05 8.96
N SER A 166 -25.71 -16.71 10.14
CA SER A 166 -26.57 -17.84 10.51
C SER A 166 -28.06 -17.52 10.49
N GLY A 167 -28.46 -16.35 11.03
CA GLY A 167 -29.86 -15.94 11.02
C GLY A 167 -30.43 -15.63 9.63
N LEU A 168 -29.56 -15.23 8.66
CA LEU A 168 -29.98 -15.07 7.27
C LEU A 168 -30.20 -16.44 6.62
N LEU A 169 -29.28 -17.37 6.81
CA LEU A 169 -29.37 -18.72 6.27
C LEU A 169 -30.61 -19.45 6.78
N GLU A 170 -30.91 -19.31 8.06
CA GLU A 170 -32.12 -19.87 8.66
C GLU A 170 -33.40 -19.34 7.98
N LYS A 171 -33.49 -18.03 7.71
CA LYS A 171 -34.62 -17.39 7.04
C LYS A 171 -34.85 -17.89 5.61
N ILE A 172 -33.80 -18.33 4.93
CA ILE A 172 -33.91 -18.88 3.56
C ILE A 172 -33.91 -20.41 3.52
N GLY A 173 -34.04 -21.07 4.69
CA GLY A 173 -34.14 -22.52 4.79
C GLY A 173 -32.83 -23.27 4.56
N VAL A 174 -31.70 -22.61 4.73
CA VAL A 174 -30.35 -23.21 4.59
C VAL A 174 -29.76 -23.47 5.96
N SER A 175 -29.31 -24.69 6.23
CA SER A 175 -28.54 -25.05 7.42
C SER A 175 -27.11 -25.38 7.07
N ALA A 176 -26.16 -24.89 7.88
CA ALA A 176 -24.76 -25.22 7.79
C ALA A 176 -24.32 -26.03 9.00
N SER A 177 -23.59 -27.12 8.78
CA SER A 177 -23.01 -27.94 9.83
C SER A 177 -21.56 -28.28 9.52
N TYR A 178 -20.73 -28.40 10.56
CA TYR A 178 -19.35 -28.76 10.43
C TYR A 178 -19.08 -30.10 11.08
N VAL A 179 -18.32 -30.95 10.40
CA VAL A 179 -17.65 -32.11 10.98
C VAL A 179 -16.18 -31.76 11.05
N THR A 180 -15.64 -31.62 12.26
CA THR A 180 -14.29 -31.09 12.48
C THR A 180 -13.41 -32.07 13.25
N SER A 181 -12.10 -32.00 13.02
CA SER A 181 -11.11 -32.79 13.74
C SER A 181 -10.80 -32.22 15.15
N GLY A 182 -11.28 -31.04 15.50
CA GLY A 182 -11.05 -30.39 16.78
C GLY A 182 -11.98 -29.24 17.05
N ALA A 183 -12.17 -28.91 18.32
CA ALA A 183 -13.18 -27.97 18.80
C ALA A 183 -13.08 -26.54 18.23
N PHE A 184 -11.90 -26.11 17.78
CA PHE A 184 -11.66 -24.77 17.28
C PHE A 184 -11.44 -24.71 15.75
N LYS A 185 -11.65 -25.85 15.03
CA LYS A 185 -11.33 -25.90 13.60
C LYS A 185 -12.26 -25.03 12.73
N ASP A 186 -13.46 -24.75 13.22
CA ASP A 186 -14.46 -23.88 12.60
C ASP A 186 -14.53 -22.48 13.27
N MET A 187 -13.51 -22.12 14.05
CA MET A 187 -13.42 -20.82 14.73
C MET A 187 -13.50 -19.66 13.74
N GLY A 188 -14.35 -18.68 14.03
CA GLY A 188 -14.56 -17.52 13.17
C GLY A 188 -15.46 -17.79 11.95
N SER A 189 -16.11 -18.95 11.89
CA SER A 189 -17.10 -19.27 10.84
C SER A 189 -18.20 -18.21 10.78
N PRO A 190 -18.60 -17.75 9.57
CA PRO A 190 -19.71 -16.84 9.41
C PRO A 190 -21.10 -17.54 9.57
N PHE A 191 -21.14 -18.87 9.72
CA PHE A 191 -22.38 -19.64 9.71
C PHE A 191 -22.87 -20.02 11.11
N ARG A 192 -22.21 -19.56 12.16
CA ARG A 192 -22.63 -19.68 13.55
C ARG A 192 -22.13 -18.52 14.39
N ALA A 193 -22.72 -18.33 15.55
CA ALA A 193 -22.23 -17.37 16.53
C ALA A 193 -20.80 -17.74 17.03
N LEU A 194 -20.00 -16.71 17.28
CA LEU A 194 -18.68 -16.85 17.89
C LEU A 194 -18.83 -17.25 19.36
N ARG A 195 -18.14 -18.31 19.77
CA ARG A 195 -18.13 -18.77 21.15
C ARG A 195 -17.28 -17.87 22.06
N PRO A 196 -17.56 -17.77 23.37
CA PRO A 196 -16.75 -16.96 24.30
C PRO A 196 -15.27 -17.33 24.29
N GLU A 197 -14.96 -18.62 24.25
CA GLU A 197 -13.57 -19.14 24.24
C GLU A 197 -12.84 -18.74 22.94
N GLU A 198 -13.52 -18.74 21.83
CA GLU A 198 -12.97 -18.29 20.53
C GLU A 198 -12.70 -16.77 20.54
N ARG A 199 -13.63 -16.01 21.15
CA ARG A 199 -13.46 -14.57 21.35
C ARG A 199 -12.21 -14.27 22.19
N ALA A 200 -11.97 -15.02 23.25
CA ALA A 200 -10.77 -14.86 24.08
C ALA A 200 -9.49 -15.11 23.26
N LEU A 201 -9.43 -16.21 22.49
CA LEU A 201 -8.28 -16.50 21.63
C LEU A 201 -8.02 -15.41 20.59
N PHE A 202 -9.08 -14.87 19.98
CA PHE A 202 -8.94 -13.75 19.04
C PHE A 202 -8.49 -12.47 19.73
N GLN A 203 -8.96 -12.22 20.99
CA GLN A 203 -8.53 -11.06 21.76
C GLN A 203 -7.03 -11.14 22.10
N ASP A 204 -6.53 -12.31 22.49
CA ASP A 204 -5.09 -12.51 22.76
C ASP A 204 -4.23 -12.18 21.52
N LEU A 205 -4.70 -12.58 20.32
CA LEU A 205 -4.01 -12.24 19.06
C LEU A 205 -4.04 -10.72 18.80
N ILE A 206 -5.20 -10.08 19.01
CA ILE A 206 -5.35 -8.63 18.87
C ILE A 206 -4.40 -7.89 19.83
N ASP A 207 -4.34 -8.33 21.08
CA ASP A 207 -3.50 -7.72 22.12
C ASP A 207 -2.01 -7.87 21.78
N GLY A 208 -1.61 -9.01 21.22
CA GLY A 208 -0.25 -9.22 20.72
C GLY A 208 0.12 -8.27 19.57
N PHE A 209 -0.75 -8.13 18.58
CA PHE A 209 -0.53 -7.19 17.45
C PHE A 209 -0.58 -5.73 17.91
N TYR A 210 -1.48 -5.39 18.83
CA TYR A 210 -1.55 -4.07 19.44
C TYR A 210 -0.26 -3.74 20.19
N GLY A 211 0.22 -4.66 21.02
CA GLY A 211 1.50 -4.49 21.74
C GLY A 211 2.67 -4.25 20.79
N ARG A 212 2.72 -4.96 19.64
CA ARG A 212 3.71 -4.72 18.59
C ARG A 212 3.61 -3.31 18.01
N PHE A 213 2.40 -2.84 17.70
CA PHE A 213 2.20 -1.48 17.17
C PHE A 213 2.66 -0.42 18.17
N VAL A 214 2.19 -0.52 19.42
CA VAL A 214 2.60 0.38 20.52
C VAL A 214 4.13 0.42 20.66
N GLY A 215 4.79 -0.74 20.65
CA GLY A 215 6.25 -0.82 20.76
C GLY A 215 6.98 -0.15 19.59
N ILE A 216 6.45 -0.23 18.37
CA ILE A 216 7.02 0.47 17.21
C ILE A 216 6.84 1.97 17.32
N VAL A 217 5.64 2.44 17.72
CA VAL A 217 5.40 3.87 17.96
C VAL A 217 6.36 4.39 19.04
N ALA A 218 6.46 3.71 20.17
CA ALA A 218 7.33 4.10 21.27
C ALA A 218 8.79 4.27 20.82
N ARG A 219 9.32 3.31 20.08
CA ARG A 219 10.70 3.37 19.55
C ARG A 219 10.88 4.46 18.51
N SER A 220 10.00 4.54 17.51
CA SER A 220 10.14 5.51 16.42
C SER A 220 9.93 6.94 16.89
N ARG A 221 9.00 7.16 17.81
CA ARG A 221 8.68 8.50 18.33
C ARG A 221 9.43 8.86 19.61
N LYS A 222 10.25 7.93 20.16
CA LYS A 222 10.99 8.09 21.44
C LYS A 222 10.07 8.48 22.60
N LEU A 223 8.90 7.83 22.65
CA LEU A 223 7.90 8.01 23.70
C LEU A 223 7.87 6.78 24.61
N ASP A 224 7.53 7.01 25.90
CA ASP A 224 7.21 5.92 26.80
C ASP A 224 6.03 5.09 26.31
N GLU A 225 6.10 3.76 26.45
CA GLU A 225 4.97 2.89 26.07
C GLU A 225 3.69 3.23 26.83
N ALA A 226 3.79 3.62 28.12
CA ALA A 226 2.62 4.05 28.89
C ALA A 226 1.98 5.31 28.28
N ARG A 227 2.81 6.26 27.83
CA ARG A 227 2.34 7.45 27.12
C ARG A 227 1.70 7.07 25.79
N VAL A 228 2.32 6.18 25.01
CA VAL A 228 1.74 5.69 23.75
C VAL A 228 0.40 5.04 24.00
N ARG A 229 0.28 4.14 25.01
CA ARG A 229 -1.00 3.48 25.33
C ARG A 229 -2.10 4.46 25.71
N SER A 230 -1.78 5.58 26.33
CA SER A 230 -2.78 6.62 26.68
C SER A 230 -3.38 7.35 25.47
N ILE A 231 -2.74 7.26 24.30
CA ILE A 231 -3.17 7.89 23.04
C ILE A 231 -3.45 6.89 21.92
N ALA A 232 -3.26 5.59 22.18
CA ALA A 232 -3.38 4.51 21.22
C ALA A 232 -4.66 3.68 21.45
N ASP A 233 -5.79 4.34 21.61
CA ASP A 233 -7.09 3.71 21.83
C ASP A 233 -7.90 3.50 20.51
N GLY A 234 -7.24 3.66 19.37
CA GLY A 234 -7.85 3.51 18.07
C GLY A 234 -8.45 4.80 17.48
N ARG A 235 -8.42 5.91 18.24
CA ARG A 235 -8.93 7.20 17.71
C ARG A 235 -8.00 7.79 16.66
N ILE A 236 -8.57 8.63 15.81
CA ILE A 236 -7.86 9.44 14.83
C ILE A 236 -7.52 10.81 15.39
N TYR A 237 -6.50 11.44 14.83
CA TYR A 237 -6.02 12.76 15.20
C TYR A 237 -5.88 13.66 13.96
N PRO A 238 -6.36 14.90 13.99
CA PRO A 238 -5.97 15.89 13.00
C PRO A 238 -4.49 16.27 13.16
N ALA A 239 -3.85 16.78 12.10
CA ALA A 239 -2.43 17.06 12.08
C ALA A 239 -1.93 17.94 13.25
N PRO A 240 -2.63 19.04 13.69
CA PRO A 240 -2.18 19.84 14.82
C PRO A 240 -2.12 19.05 16.14
N GLU A 241 -3.09 18.18 16.39
CA GLU A 241 -3.12 17.36 17.60
C GLU A 241 -2.05 16.27 17.52
N ALA A 242 -1.89 15.60 16.36
CA ALA A 242 -0.83 14.62 16.14
C ALA A 242 0.57 15.20 16.37
N LEU A 243 0.80 16.45 15.97
CA LEU A 243 2.05 17.17 16.23
C LEU A 243 2.24 17.40 17.73
N SER A 244 1.22 17.88 18.43
CA SER A 244 1.30 18.14 19.88
C SER A 244 1.53 16.87 20.70
N LEU A 245 1.04 15.73 20.21
CA LEU A 245 1.22 14.41 20.83
C LEU A 245 2.57 13.77 20.49
N GLY A 246 3.35 14.36 19.59
CA GLY A 246 4.63 13.80 19.13
C GLY A 246 4.49 12.67 18.12
N LEU A 247 3.31 12.46 17.54
CA LEU A 247 3.07 11.42 16.54
C LEU A 247 3.64 11.77 15.17
N ILE A 248 3.78 13.05 14.85
CA ILE A 248 4.44 13.58 13.66
C ILE A 248 5.49 14.62 14.03
N ASP A 249 6.36 14.98 13.09
CA ASP A 249 7.45 15.94 13.34
C ASP A 249 7.12 17.35 12.85
N GLN A 250 6.29 17.45 11.81
CA GLN A 250 5.97 18.76 11.22
C GLN A 250 4.65 18.72 10.43
N ILE A 251 3.96 19.85 10.43
CA ILE A 251 2.86 20.11 9.50
C ILE A 251 3.45 20.85 8.30
N GLY A 252 3.17 20.35 7.09
CA GLY A 252 3.69 20.91 5.85
C GLY A 252 3.18 20.19 4.62
N TYR A 253 3.55 20.69 3.46
CA TYR A 253 3.19 20.13 2.17
C TYR A 253 4.21 19.08 1.70
N LEU A 254 3.91 18.38 0.62
CA LEU A 254 4.81 17.38 0.05
C LEU A 254 6.16 17.99 -0.35
N GLU A 255 6.15 19.22 -0.83
CA GLU A 255 7.34 19.99 -1.19
C GLU A 255 8.28 20.20 0.02
N ASP A 256 7.71 20.46 1.21
CA ASP A 256 8.48 20.63 2.44
C ASP A 256 9.15 19.30 2.85
N ALA A 257 8.44 18.18 2.72
CA ALA A 257 8.99 16.86 2.96
C ALA A 257 10.12 16.50 1.98
N ILE A 258 9.96 16.86 0.69
CA ILE A 258 11.01 16.69 -0.33
C ILE A 258 12.23 17.56 0.00
N ALA A 259 12.02 18.80 0.41
CA ALA A 259 13.09 19.71 0.82
C ALA A 259 13.84 19.17 2.05
N ALA A 260 13.10 18.66 3.05
CA ALA A 260 13.68 18.04 4.24
C ALA A 260 14.50 16.76 3.92
N ALA A 261 14.02 15.94 2.99
CA ALA A 261 14.75 14.75 2.55
C ALA A 261 16.05 15.11 1.82
N ARG A 262 16.00 16.15 0.96
CA ARG A 262 17.18 16.70 0.28
C ARG A 262 18.20 17.27 1.28
N GLU A 263 17.73 18.04 2.24
CA GLU A 263 18.59 18.62 3.30
C GLU A 263 19.24 17.53 4.15
N ALA A 264 18.47 16.52 4.59
CA ALA A 264 18.97 15.41 5.38
C ALA A 264 20.04 14.59 4.64
N ALA A 265 19.98 14.56 3.29
CA ALA A 265 21.01 13.95 2.45
C ALA A 265 22.22 14.88 2.17
N GLY A 266 22.25 16.10 2.69
CA GLY A 266 23.31 17.08 2.47
C GLY A 266 23.38 17.64 1.04
N LEU A 267 22.24 17.66 0.32
CA LEU A 267 22.17 18.04 -1.09
C LEU A 267 21.69 19.48 -1.24
N LYS A 268 22.37 20.27 -2.09
CA LYS A 268 21.90 21.60 -2.49
C LYS A 268 20.75 21.52 -3.47
N GLU A 269 20.85 20.61 -4.44
CA GLU A 269 19.84 20.34 -5.45
C GLU A 269 19.70 18.83 -5.67
N ALA A 270 18.54 18.39 -6.09
CA ALA A 270 18.27 17.02 -6.49
C ALA A 270 17.06 16.96 -7.43
N ARG A 271 17.08 16.03 -8.37
CA ARG A 271 15.88 15.65 -9.11
C ARG A 271 14.96 14.84 -8.22
N VAL A 272 13.69 15.13 -8.27
CA VAL A 272 12.66 14.27 -7.69
C VAL A 272 12.23 13.28 -8.75
N ILE A 273 12.46 12.02 -8.48
CA ILE A 273 12.14 10.93 -9.40
C ILE A 273 11.05 10.03 -8.83
N THR A 274 10.34 9.35 -9.72
CA THR A 274 9.43 8.24 -9.40
C THR A 274 9.69 7.09 -10.35
N TYR A 275 9.52 5.87 -9.84
CA TYR A 275 9.49 4.68 -10.69
C TYR A 275 8.04 4.34 -11.04
N HIS A 276 7.81 3.97 -12.28
CA HIS A 276 6.48 3.64 -12.76
C HIS A 276 6.54 2.63 -13.90
N ARG A 277 5.42 2.02 -14.22
CA ARG A 277 5.32 1.19 -15.43
C ARG A 277 4.90 2.04 -16.62
N PRO A 278 5.28 1.66 -17.86
CA PRO A 278 4.93 2.40 -19.07
C PRO A 278 3.44 2.73 -19.17
N ARG A 279 3.12 3.91 -19.71
CA ARG A 279 1.78 4.46 -19.93
C ARG A 279 1.07 5.03 -18.70
N GLN A 280 1.76 5.22 -17.58
CA GLN A 280 1.22 5.96 -16.46
C GLN A 280 1.58 7.45 -16.56
N TYR A 281 0.64 8.35 -16.26
CA TYR A 281 0.91 9.78 -16.20
C TYR A 281 1.80 10.14 -15.01
N ARG A 282 2.92 10.84 -15.29
CA ARG A 282 3.93 11.18 -14.26
C ARG A 282 4.57 12.54 -14.56
N ALA A 283 3.74 13.59 -14.56
CA ALA A 283 4.24 14.93 -14.88
C ALA A 283 4.59 15.77 -13.64
N THR A 284 4.06 15.44 -12.47
CA THR A 284 4.23 16.24 -11.25
C THR A 284 4.43 15.35 -10.02
N ILE A 285 4.92 15.93 -8.92
CA ILE A 285 5.05 15.24 -7.62
C ILE A 285 3.69 14.75 -7.04
N TYR A 286 2.57 15.27 -7.55
CA TYR A 286 1.22 14.83 -7.18
C TYR A 286 0.64 13.76 -8.12
N SER A 287 1.35 13.39 -9.20
CA SER A 287 0.92 12.27 -10.06
C SER A 287 1.07 10.98 -9.28
N SER A 288 -0.06 10.37 -8.90
CA SER A 288 -0.07 9.10 -8.14
C SER A 288 0.20 7.90 -9.04
N ALA A 289 0.74 6.81 -8.50
CA ALA A 289 0.56 5.48 -9.07
C ALA A 289 -0.96 5.23 -9.25
N ASP A 290 -1.35 4.44 -10.27
CA ASP A 290 -2.74 3.99 -10.39
C ASP A 290 -3.10 3.19 -9.13
N VAL A 291 -3.33 3.91 -8.05
CA VAL A 291 -3.89 3.37 -6.82
C VAL A 291 -5.39 3.48 -7.02
N PRO A 292 -6.13 2.38 -7.02
CA PRO A 292 -7.58 2.44 -7.02
C PRO A 292 -8.01 3.34 -5.86
N PRO A 293 -9.00 4.21 -6.05
CA PRO A 293 -9.54 4.96 -4.92
C PRO A 293 -9.89 3.96 -3.81
N ALA A 294 -9.68 4.37 -2.57
CA ALA A 294 -10.01 3.57 -1.38
C ALA A 294 -11.54 3.35 -1.23
N ALA A 295 -12.29 3.49 -2.30
CA ALA A 295 -13.72 3.19 -2.34
C ALA A 295 -13.90 1.70 -2.10
N THR A 296 -14.20 1.36 -0.87
CA THR A 296 -14.67 0.05 -0.47
C THR A 296 -16.03 -0.16 -1.12
N THR A 297 -16.05 -0.83 -2.25
CA THR A 297 -17.29 -1.18 -2.92
C THR A 297 -17.96 -2.33 -2.17
N LEU A 298 -19.29 -2.47 -2.30
CA LEU A 298 -20.03 -3.63 -1.75
C LEU A 298 -19.39 -4.99 -2.12
N PRO A 299 -18.86 -5.21 -3.34
CA PRO A 299 -18.10 -6.41 -3.68
C PRO A 299 -16.81 -6.57 -2.86
N ASP A 300 -16.10 -5.50 -2.51
CA ASP A 300 -14.87 -5.59 -1.71
C ASP A 300 -15.19 -5.97 -0.27
N LEU A 301 -16.29 -5.42 0.29
CA LEU A 301 -16.83 -5.82 1.58
C LEU A 301 -17.24 -7.29 1.58
N ALA A 302 -17.98 -7.74 0.58
CA ALA A 302 -18.40 -9.12 0.46
C ALA A 302 -17.21 -10.08 0.41
N ARG A 303 -16.12 -9.70 -0.26
CA ARG A 303 -14.88 -10.50 -0.32
C ARG A 303 -14.15 -10.52 1.01
N MET A 304 -14.06 -9.39 1.72
CA MET A 304 -13.51 -9.36 3.08
C MET A 304 -14.25 -10.30 4.02
N VAL A 305 -15.57 -10.36 3.88
CA VAL A 305 -16.45 -11.26 4.66
C VAL A 305 -16.27 -12.73 4.28
N VAL A 306 -16.21 -13.04 2.98
CA VAL A 306 -16.09 -14.43 2.47
C VAL A 306 -14.70 -15.02 2.69
N ALA A 307 -13.66 -14.17 2.72
CA ALA A 307 -12.28 -14.61 2.96
C ALA A 307 -12.00 -15.06 4.41
N GLY A 308 -12.97 -14.97 5.31
CA GLY A 308 -12.82 -15.31 6.74
C GLY A 308 -12.23 -14.19 7.60
N PRO A 309 -12.00 -14.45 8.90
CA PRO A 309 -11.51 -13.44 9.83
C PRO A 309 -10.12 -12.97 9.43
N ARG A 310 -9.94 -11.64 9.37
CA ARG A 310 -8.64 -11.00 9.11
C ARG A 310 -8.32 -10.01 10.21
N PHE A 311 -7.05 -9.94 10.61
CA PHE A 311 -6.56 -8.93 11.53
C PHE A 311 -6.10 -7.71 10.74
N LEU A 312 -6.61 -6.52 11.13
CA LEU A 312 -6.45 -5.30 10.37
C LEU A 312 -5.88 -4.18 11.26
N TYR A 313 -4.93 -3.47 10.71
CA TYR A 313 -4.57 -2.10 11.03
C TYR A 313 -5.33 -1.20 10.06
N LEU A 314 -6.63 -1.05 10.25
CA LEU A 314 -7.49 -0.34 9.30
C LEU A 314 -8.35 0.67 10.04
N TRP A 315 -8.30 1.93 9.59
CA TRP A 315 -9.29 2.92 9.92
C TRP A 315 -10.44 2.84 8.91
N TRP A 316 -11.63 2.67 9.43
CA TRP A 316 -12.84 2.59 8.65
C TRP A 316 -13.63 3.87 8.87
N PRO A 317 -13.73 4.78 7.86
CA PRO A 317 -14.52 6.00 7.96
C PRO A 317 -16.01 5.75 7.95
#